data_36d117bcc4e458c3943de42c565c9c55
#
_entry.id   36d117bcc4e458c3943de42c565c9c55
#
_cell.length_a   1.000
_cell.length_b   1.000
_cell.length_c   1.000
_cell.angle_alpha   90.00
_cell.angle_beta   90.00
_cell.angle_gamma   90.00
#
_symmetry.space_group_name_H-M   'P 1'
#
loop_
_entity.id
_entity.type
_entity.pdbx_description
1 polymer ?
#
loop_
_entity_poly.entity_id
_entity_poly.type
_entity_poly.pdbx_seq_one_letter_code
_entity_poly.pdbx_strand_id
1 'polypeptide(L)'
;MTLASGCVEPGLYRALRGTDRWQALQQLRRGGLDRPLDWLEALADPEGGCDGPLLRLIAETVDADGPGASTLLAWVLAAPSADWAEPLAALTPLLVRRRSALAAGLRRALGRGGDALLLPLLGSQREPIDAALLIDRARRPGPADERRAALEGLARGFSAWPPRPLRALLLELAHDLDPLLAAGAVDLLDRLPWPLLGLDRLDGARLEPSVAARLARRRAGRRPSDLLLLAHGRAGGVAPAELTSLVDELARRRGGRVVLQLLTAADGAAAPAASGEPAPITLVPLFLLPGEHVRHDVAAVAAAWRHRGWPLRRLPFLGAWPAWQQALAQALAERRAMGHDPLLLHHPLSGPLAHRHGAALTRRLGVPCRAWDGADADGAAAYMEGQPSPVPVPLALATNRLTEALAASPLLLQPRFRSLLLEQLLRLP
;
A
#
# COMPACT_ATOMS: atom_id res chain seq x y z
N MET A 1 22.81 30.36 19.74
CA MET A 1 22.48 29.40 20.83
C MET A 1 23.81 28.76 21.22
N THR A 2 24.41 29.19 22.31
CA THR A 2 25.65 28.61 22.88
C THR A 2 25.25 27.29 23.53
N LEU A 3 25.54 26.18 22.88
CA LEU A 3 25.41 24.85 23.47
C LEU A 3 26.52 24.69 24.51
N ALA A 4 26.17 24.27 25.70
CA ALA A 4 27.09 24.09 26.80
C ALA A 4 28.19 23.07 26.45
N SER A 5 29.44 23.53 26.36
CA SER A 5 30.64 22.78 25.96
C SER A 5 31.10 21.68 26.95
N GLY A 6 30.16 20.95 27.57
CA GLY A 6 30.49 20.16 28.74
C GLY A 6 30.45 18.65 28.64
N CYS A 7 30.09 18.02 27.51
CA CYS A 7 29.69 16.61 27.52
C CYS A 7 30.37 15.65 26.53
N VAL A 8 31.27 16.09 25.68
CA VAL A 8 32.02 15.20 24.79
C VAL A 8 33.38 14.91 25.36
N GLU A 9 33.79 13.64 25.48
CA GLU A 9 35.16 13.31 25.92
C GLU A 9 36.16 14.01 25.00
N PRO A 10 37.00 14.93 25.51
CA PRO A 10 37.91 15.74 24.68
C PRO A 10 38.87 14.91 23.85
N GLY A 11 39.19 13.70 24.33
CA GLY A 11 40.08 12.76 23.63
C GLY A 11 39.42 12.14 22.39
N LEU A 12 38.15 11.73 22.50
CA LEU A 12 37.38 11.11 21.39
C LEU A 12 37.06 12.13 20.30
N TYR A 13 36.72 13.36 20.70
CA TYR A 13 36.52 14.47 19.76
C TYR A 13 37.78 14.78 18.95
N ARG A 14 38.95 14.78 19.59
CA ARG A 14 40.24 14.99 18.93
C ARG A 14 40.61 13.84 18.01
N ALA A 15 40.32 12.59 18.41
CA ALA A 15 40.54 11.40 17.61
C ALA A 15 39.66 11.36 16.35
N LEU A 16 38.42 11.86 16.43
CA LEU A 16 37.50 11.96 15.27
C LEU A 16 38.01 12.92 14.18
N ARG A 17 38.82 13.89 14.54
CA ARG A 17 39.47 14.86 13.61
C ARG A 17 40.90 14.47 13.21
N GLY A 18 41.45 13.41 13.75
CA GLY A 18 42.81 12.95 13.53
C GLY A 18 42.92 11.70 12.63
N THR A 19 44.15 11.18 12.59
CA THR A 19 44.49 9.94 11.85
C THR A 19 43.77 8.71 12.38
N ASP A 20 43.35 8.71 13.65
CA ASP A 20 42.68 7.59 14.32
C ASP A 20 41.16 7.61 14.21
N ARG A 21 40.66 8.43 13.28
CA ARG A 21 39.24 8.65 13.05
C ARG A 21 38.39 7.36 12.95
N TRP A 22 38.90 6.37 12.22
CA TRP A 22 38.17 5.09 12.04
C TRP A 22 38.04 4.30 13.34
N GLN A 23 39.07 4.33 14.19
CA GLN A 23 39.02 3.69 15.51
C GLN A 23 38.02 4.42 16.43
N ALA A 24 38.05 5.74 16.41
CA ALA A 24 37.12 6.58 17.17
C ALA A 24 35.67 6.35 16.73
N LEU A 25 35.36 6.27 15.43
CA LEU A 25 34.05 5.97 14.91
C LEU A 25 33.58 4.55 15.30
N GLN A 26 34.48 3.57 15.27
CA GLN A 26 34.17 2.22 15.74
C GLN A 26 33.92 2.15 17.24
N GLN A 27 34.66 2.92 18.02
CA GLN A 27 34.46 3.00 19.46
C GLN A 27 33.11 3.63 19.79
N LEU A 28 32.74 4.73 19.13
CA LEU A 28 31.41 5.34 19.24
C LEU A 28 30.29 4.36 18.87
N ARG A 29 30.46 3.62 17.79
CA ARG A 29 29.48 2.64 17.33
C ARG A 29 29.26 1.50 18.34
N ARG A 30 30.29 1.10 19.06
CA ARG A 30 30.24 0.05 20.10
C ARG A 30 29.66 0.56 21.42
N GLY A 31 30.03 1.79 21.80
CA GLY A 31 29.60 2.40 23.06
C GLY A 31 28.25 3.10 23.01
N GLY A 32 27.71 3.31 21.80
CA GLY A 32 26.55 4.17 21.57
C GLY A 32 26.89 5.66 21.72
N LEU A 33 25.89 6.51 21.48
CA LEU A 33 25.97 7.96 21.71
C LEU A 33 24.96 8.33 22.79
N ASP A 34 25.42 8.58 23.99
CA ASP A 34 24.56 8.92 25.13
C ASP A 34 23.72 10.20 24.86
N ARG A 35 24.33 11.17 24.18
CA ARG A 35 23.69 12.45 23.84
C ARG A 35 24.00 12.83 22.39
N PRO A 36 23.31 12.25 21.40
CA PRO A 36 23.65 12.39 19.99
C PRO A 36 23.71 13.84 19.47
N LEU A 37 22.90 14.73 20.04
CA LEU A 37 22.85 16.15 19.61
C LEU A 37 24.03 16.96 20.07
N ASP A 38 24.71 16.56 21.14
CA ASP A 38 25.90 17.27 21.65
C ASP A 38 27.10 17.15 20.67
N TRP A 39 27.02 16.19 19.76
CA TRP A 39 28.03 15.95 18.72
C TRP A 39 27.88 16.85 17.48
N LEU A 40 26.83 17.68 17.39
CA LEU A 40 26.64 18.59 16.26
C LEU A 40 27.81 19.56 16.08
N GLU A 41 28.41 20.02 17.19
CA GLU A 41 29.59 20.88 17.12
C GLU A 41 30.81 20.15 16.55
N ALA A 42 30.92 18.83 16.78
CA ALA A 42 31.96 17.99 16.21
C ALA A 42 31.80 17.79 14.68
N LEU A 43 30.61 17.97 14.15
CA LEU A 43 30.33 17.94 12.72
C LEU A 43 30.71 19.23 12.00
N ALA A 44 30.76 20.36 12.73
CA ALA A 44 31.11 21.64 12.15
C ALA A 44 32.58 21.65 11.80
N ASP A 45 32.89 21.59 10.51
CA ASP A 45 34.23 21.86 10.01
C ASP A 45 34.44 23.38 9.93
N PRO A 46 35.55 23.94 10.45
CA PRO A 46 35.90 25.35 10.24
C PRO A 46 35.95 25.76 8.77
N GLU A 47 36.23 24.82 7.86
CA GLU A 47 36.28 25.01 6.42
C GLU A 47 34.94 24.75 5.70
N GLY A 48 33.88 24.51 6.46
CA GLY A 48 32.50 24.36 5.93
C GLY A 48 32.11 22.96 5.44
N GLY A 49 32.92 21.94 5.72
CA GLY A 49 32.61 20.55 5.41
C GLY A 49 31.72 19.88 6.46
N CYS A 50 31.11 18.76 6.09
CA CYS A 50 30.33 17.91 6.98
C CYS A 50 30.99 16.53 7.12
N ASP A 51 31.15 16.07 8.38
CA ASP A 51 31.59 14.71 8.65
C ASP A 51 30.45 13.71 8.37
N GLY A 52 30.32 13.25 7.11
CA GLY A 52 29.29 12.33 6.67
C GLY A 52 29.21 11.05 7.49
N PRO A 53 30.32 10.32 7.74
CA PRO A 53 30.32 9.11 8.59
C PRO A 53 29.83 9.35 10.02
N LEU A 54 30.23 10.44 10.67
CA LEU A 54 29.78 10.79 12.01
C LEU A 54 28.32 11.23 12.02
N LEU A 55 27.90 12.04 11.04
CA LEU A 55 26.51 12.43 10.87
C LEU A 55 25.59 11.20 10.68
N ARG A 56 26.06 10.24 9.91
CA ARG A 56 25.32 8.98 9.72
C ARG A 56 25.18 8.19 11.03
N LEU A 57 26.26 8.10 11.81
CA LEU A 57 26.23 7.44 13.11
C LEU A 57 25.25 8.12 14.07
N ILE A 58 25.27 9.45 14.12
CA ILE A 58 24.31 10.24 14.92
C ILE A 58 22.88 9.98 14.43
N ALA A 59 22.65 9.97 13.12
CA ALA A 59 21.34 9.71 12.54
C ALA A 59 20.81 8.28 12.86
N GLU A 60 21.69 7.31 13.00
CA GLU A 60 21.32 5.94 13.41
C GLU A 60 20.92 5.85 14.88
N THR A 61 21.45 6.72 15.74
CA THR A 61 21.25 6.70 17.21
C THR A 61 20.13 7.63 17.68
N VAL A 62 19.82 8.68 16.92
CA VAL A 62 18.75 9.63 17.28
C VAL A 62 17.38 8.95 17.17
N ASP A 63 16.55 9.17 18.18
CA ASP A 63 15.15 8.79 18.12
C ASP A 63 14.46 9.58 17.01
N ALA A 64 13.95 8.85 16.04
CA ALA A 64 13.33 9.42 14.84
C ALA A 64 12.02 10.17 15.13
N ASP A 65 11.36 9.91 16.25
CA ASP A 65 10.16 10.63 16.70
C ASP A 65 10.51 11.79 17.65
N GLY A 66 11.78 11.87 18.07
CA GLY A 66 12.27 12.88 18.98
C GLY A 66 12.59 14.22 18.30
N PRO A 67 12.77 15.28 19.09
CA PRO A 67 13.17 16.58 18.60
C PRO A 67 14.56 16.57 17.92
N GLY A 68 15.40 15.61 18.27
CA GLY A 68 16.75 15.46 17.73
C GLY A 68 16.78 15.23 16.22
N ALA A 69 15.85 14.42 15.69
CA ALA A 69 15.78 14.18 14.25
C ALA A 69 15.47 15.46 13.46
N SER A 70 14.54 16.27 13.96
CA SER A 70 14.20 17.56 13.36
C SER A 70 15.34 18.57 13.46
N THR A 71 16.08 18.56 14.59
CA THR A 71 17.24 19.42 14.80
C THR A 71 18.37 19.07 13.83
N LEU A 72 18.70 17.79 13.67
CA LEU A 72 19.70 17.32 12.70
C LEU A 72 19.35 17.74 11.27
N LEU A 73 18.10 17.50 10.86
CA LEU A 73 17.66 17.87 9.53
C LEU A 73 17.70 19.41 9.33
N ALA A 74 17.22 20.16 10.33
CA ALA A 74 17.27 21.63 10.26
C ALA A 74 18.70 22.16 10.17
N TRP A 75 19.64 21.55 10.88
CA TRP A 75 21.06 21.89 10.83
C TRP A 75 21.65 21.63 9.44
N VAL A 76 21.43 20.46 8.85
CA VAL A 76 21.88 20.14 7.49
C VAL A 76 21.27 21.09 6.46
N LEU A 77 19.96 21.37 6.55
CA LEU A 77 19.26 22.24 5.61
C LEU A 77 19.58 23.74 5.78
N ALA A 78 20.27 24.12 6.84
CA ALA A 78 20.80 25.46 6.99
C ALA A 78 22.10 25.68 6.21
N ALA A 79 22.78 24.62 5.78
CA ALA A 79 23.97 24.69 4.93
C ALA A 79 23.61 25.19 3.52
N PRO A 80 24.59 25.73 2.75
CA PRO A 80 24.40 26.08 1.35
C PRO A 80 23.92 24.86 0.53
N SER A 81 22.97 25.08 -0.37
CA SER A 81 22.30 23.98 -1.12
C SER A 81 23.25 23.12 -1.97
N ALA A 82 24.40 23.68 -2.39
CA ALA A 82 25.42 22.93 -3.13
C ALA A 82 26.01 21.76 -2.33
N ASP A 83 26.01 21.87 -0.99
CA ASP A 83 26.67 20.92 -0.09
C ASP A 83 25.69 19.89 0.51
N TRP A 84 24.43 19.89 0.09
CA TRP A 84 23.40 19.02 0.70
C TRP A 84 23.50 17.55 0.30
N ALA A 85 24.12 17.21 -0.82
CA ALA A 85 24.10 15.85 -1.35
C ALA A 85 24.70 14.84 -0.36
N GLU A 86 25.89 15.10 0.15
CA GLU A 86 26.58 14.23 1.11
C GLU A 86 25.89 14.22 2.49
N PRO A 87 25.60 15.37 3.11
CA PRO A 87 24.88 15.41 4.38
C PRO A 87 23.51 14.74 4.35
N LEU A 88 22.73 14.92 3.28
CA LEU A 88 21.43 14.26 3.13
C LEU A 88 21.58 12.75 2.94
N ALA A 89 22.62 12.29 2.22
CA ALA A 89 22.93 10.87 2.12
C ALA A 89 23.30 10.27 3.48
N ALA A 90 24.05 11.00 4.31
CA ALA A 90 24.39 10.59 5.69
C ALA A 90 23.14 10.50 6.59
N LEU A 91 22.13 11.34 6.39
CA LEU A 91 20.84 11.29 7.09
C LEU A 91 19.89 10.20 6.58
N THR A 92 20.27 9.41 5.58
CA THR A 92 19.40 8.36 5.00
C THR A 92 18.72 7.47 6.06
N PRO A 93 19.39 7.01 7.15
CA PRO A 93 18.74 6.19 8.18
C PRO A 93 17.49 6.84 8.80
N LEU A 94 17.49 8.17 8.94
CA LEU A 94 16.33 8.93 9.42
C LEU A 94 15.34 9.23 8.30
N LEU A 95 15.83 9.71 7.16
CA LEU A 95 15.00 10.23 6.06
C LEU A 95 14.18 9.15 5.34
N VAL A 96 14.62 7.89 5.35
CA VAL A 96 13.85 6.76 4.81
C VAL A 96 12.77 6.27 5.77
N ARG A 97 12.82 6.67 7.04
CA ARG A 97 11.78 6.38 8.02
C ARG A 97 10.61 7.34 7.84
N ARG A 98 9.40 6.82 7.99
CA ARG A 98 8.19 7.62 7.89
C ARG A 98 8.05 8.55 9.11
N ARG A 99 8.22 9.89 8.93
CA ARG A 99 8.22 10.89 10.00
C ARG A 99 7.65 12.24 9.54
N SER A 100 6.51 12.63 10.09
CA SER A 100 5.85 13.91 9.75
C SER A 100 6.71 15.14 10.07
N ALA A 101 7.48 15.10 11.17
CA ALA A 101 8.35 16.21 11.54
C ALA A 101 9.48 16.43 10.51
N LEU A 102 10.04 15.34 9.98
CA LEU A 102 11.05 15.41 8.92
C LEU A 102 10.45 15.89 7.60
N ALA A 103 9.25 15.42 7.26
CA ALA A 103 8.53 15.88 6.08
C ALA A 103 8.27 17.39 6.11
N ALA A 104 7.90 17.95 7.25
CA ALA A 104 7.73 19.40 7.42
C ALA A 104 9.02 20.18 7.18
N GLY A 105 10.17 19.65 7.65
CA GLY A 105 11.50 20.24 7.40
C GLY A 105 11.85 20.24 5.91
N LEU A 106 11.68 19.09 5.24
CA LEU A 106 11.93 18.96 3.80
C LEU A 106 11.05 19.90 2.98
N ARG A 107 9.74 20.01 3.30
CA ARG A 107 8.84 20.95 2.61
C ARG A 107 9.28 22.40 2.71
N ARG A 108 9.77 22.84 3.89
CA ARG A 108 10.27 24.22 4.08
C ARG A 108 11.54 24.52 3.28
N ALA A 109 12.34 23.50 2.98
CA ALA A 109 13.58 23.66 2.21
C ALA A 109 13.33 23.72 0.69
N LEU A 110 12.21 23.19 0.20
CA LEU A 110 11.87 23.23 -1.23
C LEU A 110 11.79 24.66 -1.75
N GLY A 111 12.26 24.86 -2.98
CA GLY A 111 12.32 26.16 -3.63
C GLY A 111 13.50 27.05 -3.22
N ARG A 112 14.39 26.54 -2.36
CA ARG A 112 15.65 27.24 -2.00
C ARG A 112 16.86 26.78 -2.81
N GLY A 113 16.64 25.86 -3.74
CA GLY A 113 17.66 25.13 -4.48
C GLY A 113 17.78 23.68 -3.97
N GLY A 114 18.32 22.80 -4.79
CA GLY A 114 18.48 21.38 -4.44
C GLY A 114 17.18 20.57 -4.43
N ASP A 115 16.10 21.06 -5.04
CA ASP A 115 14.80 20.37 -5.06
C ASP A 115 14.93 18.94 -5.62
N ALA A 116 15.82 18.71 -6.59
CA ALA A 116 16.10 17.38 -7.13
C ALA A 116 16.62 16.38 -6.09
N LEU A 117 17.28 16.85 -5.03
CA LEU A 117 17.73 16.01 -3.91
C LEU A 117 16.62 15.80 -2.86
N LEU A 118 15.82 16.83 -2.64
CA LEU A 118 14.81 16.84 -1.56
C LEU A 118 13.54 16.07 -1.91
N LEU A 119 13.07 16.11 -3.17
CA LEU A 119 11.83 15.49 -3.60
C LEU A 119 11.79 13.97 -3.39
N PRO A 120 12.85 13.18 -3.71
CA PRO A 120 12.88 11.75 -3.40
C PRO A 120 12.82 11.46 -1.91
N LEU A 121 13.48 12.29 -1.08
CA LEU A 121 13.50 12.15 0.37
C LEU A 121 12.13 12.46 0.98
N LEU A 122 11.46 13.49 0.47
CA LEU A 122 10.08 13.81 0.84
C LEU A 122 9.15 12.64 0.55
N GLY A 123 9.27 12.03 -0.64
CA GLY A 123 8.51 10.83 -0.99
C GLY A 123 8.73 9.66 -0.04
N SER A 124 9.95 9.50 0.48
CA SER A 124 10.29 8.45 1.46
C SER A 124 9.55 8.62 2.78
N GLN A 125 9.15 9.84 3.15
CA GLN A 125 8.39 10.12 4.38
C GLN A 125 6.96 9.58 4.32
N ARG A 126 6.42 9.38 3.10
CA ARG A 126 5.09 8.81 2.84
C ARG A 126 3.92 9.56 3.49
N GLU A 127 4.07 10.87 3.67
CA GLU A 127 2.99 11.71 4.17
C GLU A 127 1.95 11.96 3.07
N PRO A 128 0.66 11.61 3.27
CA PRO A 128 -0.35 11.70 2.20
C PRO A 128 -0.51 13.09 1.59
N ILE A 129 -0.25 14.14 2.37
CA ILE A 129 -0.31 15.53 1.92
C ILE A 129 0.73 15.85 0.84
N ASP A 130 1.86 15.13 0.82
CA ASP A 130 2.94 15.37 -0.12
C ASP A 130 2.65 14.82 -1.52
N ALA A 131 1.64 13.96 -1.65
CA ALA A 131 1.24 13.40 -2.94
C ALA A 131 0.89 14.50 -3.95
N ALA A 132 0.10 15.50 -3.53
CA ALA A 132 -0.31 16.60 -4.40
C ALA A 132 0.89 17.45 -4.85
N LEU A 133 1.83 17.72 -3.94
CA LEU A 133 3.04 18.46 -4.24
C LEU A 133 3.94 17.70 -5.23
N LEU A 134 4.20 16.42 -4.99
CA LEU A 134 5.02 15.59 -5.88
C LEU A 134 4.38 15.41 -7.26
N ILE A 135 3.05 15.23 -7.33
CA ILE A 135 2.29 15.17 -8.57
C ILE A 135 2.42 16.47 -9.36
N ASP A 136 2.26 17.60 -8.68
CA ASP A 136 2.38 18.92 -9.29
C ASP A 136 3.79 19.18 -9.83
N ARG A 137 4.84 18.88 -9.05
CA ARG A 137 6.24 19.02 -9.47
C ARG A 137 6.59 18.12 -10.66
N ALA A 138 6.10 16.88 -10.70
CA ALA A 138 6.33 15.99 -11.83
C ALA A 138 5.62 16.46 -13.12
N ARG A 139 4.45 17.12 -12.98
CA ARG A 139 3.62 17.59 -14.11
C ARG A 139 4.09 18.91 -14.68
N ARG A 140 4.47 19.86 -13.85
CA ARG A 140 4.81 21.22 -14.29
C ARG A 140 5.99 21.22 -15.25
N PRO A 141 5.97 22.07 -16.28
CA PRO A 141 7.17 22.39 -17.04
C PRO A 141 8.27 22.93 -16.13
N GLY A 142 9.49 22.40 -16.25
CA GLY A 142 10.61 22.76 -15.39
C GLY A 142 11.85 21.92 -15.71
N PRO A 143 12.90 22.03 -14.89
CA PRO A 143 14.10 21.23 -15.04
C PRO A 143 13.78 19.73 -15.05
N ALA A 144 14.37 19.00 -16.02
CA ALA A 144 14.08 17.58 -16.21
C ALA A 144 14.51 16.73 -14.99
N ASP A 145 15.57 17.11 -14.32
CA ASP A 145 16.07 16.47 -13.10
C ASP A 145 15.11 16.63 -11.93
N GLU A 146 14.51 17.80 -11.72
CA GLU A 146 13.49 18.02 -10.69
C GLU A 146 12.22 17.19 -10.95
N ARG A 147 11.78 17.14 -12.21
CA ARG A 147 10.62 16.35 -12.61
C ARG A 147 10.85 14.85 -12.39
N ARG A 148 12.05 14.35 -12.75
CA ARG A 148 12.46 12.96 -12.50
C ARG A 148 12.55 12.68 -10.99
N ALA A 149 13.13 13.62 -10.23
CA ALA A 149 13.20 13.51 -8.76
C ALA A 149 11.81 13.46 -8.11
N ALA A 150 10.85 14.25 -8.59
CA ALA A 150 9.47 14.18 -8.13
C ALA A 150 8.83 12.82 -8.43
N LEU A 151 9.06 12.26 -9.62
CA LEU A 151 8.60 10.92 -9.99
C LEU A 151 9.27 9.84 -9.11
N GLU A 152 10.56 10.00 -8.79
CA GLU A 152 11.26 9.12 -7.86
C GLU A 152 10.65 9.22 -6.45
N GLY A 153 10.32 10.41 -5.97
CA GLY A 153 9.59 10.62 -4.72
C GLY A 153 8.26 9.89 -4.71
N LEU A 154 7.50 9.97 -5.81
CA LEU A 154 6.27 9.20 -5.98
C LEU A 154 6.54 7.68 -5.97
N ALA A 155 7.64 7.22 -6.55
CA ALA A 155 8.03 5.82 -6.54
C ALA A 155 8.36 5.30 -5.13
N ARG A 156 9.07 6.09 -4.32
CA ARG A 156 9.48 5.75 -2.95
C ARG A 156 8.29 5.68 -2.00
N GLY A 157 7.36 6.60 -2.11
CA GLY A 157 6.14 6.65 -1.30
C GLY A 157 4.94 5.93 -1.89
N PHE A 158 5.12 5.14 -2.95
CA PHE A 158 4.06 4.64 -3.83
C PHE A 158 2.81 4.10 -3.13
N SER A 159 2.99 3.30 -2.08
CA SER A 159 1.87 2.68 -1.35
C SER A 159 1.07 3.67 -0.46
N ALA A 160 1.58 4.88 -0.24
CA ALA A 160 0.93 5.90 0.58
C ALA A 160 0.07 6.86 -0.23
N TRP A 161 0.24 6.89 -1.56
CA TRP A 161 -0.42 7.87 -2.40
C TRP A 161 -1.82 7.43 -2.84
N PRO A 162 -2.75 8.40 -3.03
CA PRO A 162 -4.05 8.10 -3.60
C PRO A 162 -3.88 7.61 -5.04
N PRO A 163 -4.31 6.38 -5.35
CA PRO A 163 -3.92 5.72 -6.61
C PRO A 163 -4.57 6.33 -7.86
N ARG A 164 -5.75 6.99 -7.74
CA ARG A 164 -6.42 7.59 -8.90
C ARG A 164 -5.69 8.82 -9.45
N PRO A 165 -5.33 9.84 -8.63
CA PRO A 165 -4.52 10.97 -9.10
C PRO A 165 -3.15 10.55 -9.61
N LEU A 166 -2.50 9.60 -8.91
CA LEU A 166 -1.22 9.06 -9.34
C LEU A 166 -1.32 8.41 -10.73
N ARG A 167 -2.34 7.57 -10.96
CA ARG A 167 -2.57 6.96 -12.27
C ARG A 167 -2.78 7.99 -13.37
N ALA A 168 -3.59 9.03 -13.11
CA ALA A 168 -3.84 10.09 -14.09
C ALA A 168 -2.53 10.77 -14.51
N LEU A 169 -1.68 11.13 -13.54
CA LEU A 169 -0.35 11.67 -13.79
C LEU A 169 0.52 10.71 -14.62
N LEU A 170 0.60 9.44 -14.21
CA LEU A 170 1.48 8.47 -14.87
C LEU A 170 1.08 8.19 -16.32
N LEU A 171 -0.23 8.19 -16.62
CA LEU A 171 -0.73 8.10 -18.01
C LEU A 171 -0.34 9.33 -18.83
N GLU A 172 -0.33 10.50 -18.23
CA GLU A 172 0.12 11.75 -18.87
C GLU A 172 1.64 11.71 -19.12
N LEU A 173 2.43 11.41 -18.10
CA LEU A 173 3.88 11.37 -18.17
C LEU A 173 4.43 10.27 -19.09
N ALA A 174 3.68 9.20 -19.33
CA ALA A 174 4.09 8.17 -20.31
C ALA A 174 4.25 8.73 -21.74
N HIS A 175 3.65 9.88 -22.02
CA HIS A 175 3.76 10.62 -23.29
C HIS A 175 4.70 11.83 -23.20
N ASP A 176 5.49 11.94 -22.13
CA ASP A 176 6.42 13.06 -21.94
C ASP A 176 7.57 13.03 -22.95
N LEU A 177 8.08 14.21 -23.29
CA LEU A 177 9.23 14.36 -24.19
C LEU A 177 10.55 13.85 -23.58
N ASP A 178 10.63 13.81 -22.23
CA ASP A 178 11.75 13.20 -21.53
C ASP A 178 11.58 11.68 -21.47
N PRO A 179 12.36 10.90 -22.22
CA PRO A 179 12.20 9.45 -22.31
C PRO A 179 12.46 8.73 -20.98
N LEU A 180 13.29 9.30 -20.09
CA LEU A 180 13.54 8.71 -18.77
C LEU A 180 12.33 8.92 -17.84
N LEU A 181 11.72 10.09 -17.89
CA LEU A 181 10.51 10.38 -17.15
C LEU A 181 9.34 9.50 -17.63
N ALA A 182 9.17 9.40 -18.97
CA ALA A 182 8.14 8.57 -19.57
C ALA A 182 8.33 7.08 -19.27
N ALA A 183 9.55 6.57 -19.35
CA ALA A 183 9.87 5.19 -18.98
C ALA A 183 9.63 4.90 -17.51
N GLY A 184 10.00 5.82 -16.61
CA GLY A 184 9.72 5.74 -15.18
C GLY A 184 8.22 5.72 -14.90
N ALA A 185 7.42 6.51 -15.62
CA ALA A 185 5.97 6.51 -15.50
C ALA A 185 5.35 5.15 -15.92
N VAL A 186 5.84 4.54 -17.01
CA VAL A 186 5.42 3.19 -17.43
C VAL A 186 5.73 2.15 -16.34
N ASP A 187 6.91 2.23 -15.73
CA ASP A 187 7.27 1.31 -14.63
C ASP A 187 6.38 1.46 -13.40
N LEU A 188 6.01 2.69 -13.05
CA LEU A 188 5.12 2.95 -11.93
C LEU A 188 3.67 2.57 -12.23
N LEU A 189 3.20 2.74 -13.48
CA LEU A 189 1.88 2.23 -13.92
C LEU A 189 1.77 0.72 -13.73
N ASP A 190 2.88 -0.02 -13.93
CA ASP A 190 2.92 -1.46 -13.72
C ASP A 190 2.75 -1.86 -12.25
N ARG A 191 3.07 -0.96 -11.32
CA ARG A 191 2.97 -1.18 -9.87
C ARG A 191 1.60 -0.82 -9.29
N LEU A 192 0.72 -0.15 -10.06
CA LEU A 192 -0.58 0.27 -9.55
C LEU A 192 -1.43 -0.93 -9.13
N PRO A 193 -2.13 -0.81 -7.98
CA PRO A 193 -3.03 -1.86 -7.55
C PRO A 193 -4.21 -1.97 -8.53
N TRP A 194 -4.65 -3.19 -8.71
CA TRP A 194 -5.89 -3.46 -9.40
C TRP A 194 -7.09 -2.80 -8.66
N PRO A 195 -8.12 -2.22 -9.29
CA PRO A 195 -8.46 -2.24 -10.73
C PRO A 195 -7.86 -1.09 -11.55
N LEU A 196 -6.84 -0.43 -11.03
CA LEU A 196 -6.27 0.77 -11.63
C LEU A 196 -5.13 0.49 -12.62
N LEU A 197 -5.11 -0.70 -13.21
CA LEU A 197 -4.15 -1.05 -14.25
C LEU A 197 -4.13 0.04 -15.34
N GLY A 198 -2.95 0.63 -15.54
CA GLY A 198 -2.76 1.73 -16.46
C GLY A 198 -2.12 1.33 -17.78
N LEU A 199 -1.32 0.24 -17.79
CA LEU A 199 -0.55 -0.13 -18.99
C LEU A 199 -1.43 -0.46 -20.20
N ASP A 200 -2.60 -1.04 -20.00
CA ASP A 200 -3.53 -1.41 -21.08
C ASP A 200 -4.19 -0.19 -21.75
N ARG A 201 -4.10 0.98 -21.11
CA ARG A 201 -4.63 2.22 -21.65
C ARG A 201 -3.63 3.00 -22.50
N LEU A 202 -2.37 2.60 -22.50
CA LEU A 202 -1.35 3.24 -23.33
C LEU A 202 -1.41 2.65 -24.74
N ASP A 203 -1.45 3.53 -25.72
CA ASP A 203 -1.26 3.16 -27.12
C ASP A 203 0.23 3.21 -27.44
N GLY A 204 0.85 2.05 -27.61
CA GLY A 204 2.27 1.95 -27.92
C GLY A 204 2.69 2.69 -29.20
N ALA A 205 1.78 2.84 -30.17
CA ALA A 205 2.04 3.56 -31.42
C ALA A 205 2.17 5.08 -31.21
N ARG A 206 1.70 5.60 -30.08
CA ARG A 206 1.76 7.03 -29.72
C ARG A 206 2.88 7.37 -28.75
N LEU A 207 3.67 6.39 -28.34
CA LEU A 207 4.78 6.59 -27.43
C LEU A 207 6.09 6.74 -28.20
N GLU A 208 7.06 7.37 -27.55
CA GLU A 208 8.45 7.37 -28.03
C GLU A 208 8.94 5.91 -28.16
N PRO A 209 9.75 5.55 -29.21
CA PRO A 209 10.10 4.15 -29.48
C PRO A 209 10.72 3.38 -28.32
N SER A 210 11.58 4.00 -27.52
CA SER A 210 12.20 3.33 -26.35
C SER A 210 11.19 3.06 -25.24
N VAL A 211 10.24 3.97 -25.03
CA VAL A 211 9.14 3.84 -24.08
C VAL A 211 8.14 2.80 -24.57
N ALA A 212 7.84 2.78 -25.88
CA ALA A 212 7.00 1.76 -26.50
C ALA A 212 7.61 0.35 -26.35
N ALA A 213 8.92 0.21 -26.59
CA ALA A 213 9.64 -1.04 -26.38
C ALA A 213 9.61 -1.47 -24.90
N ARG A 214 9.72 -0.53 -23.96
CA ARG A 214 9.59 -0.81 -22.52
C ARG A 214 8.19 -1.26 -22.16
N LEU A 215 7.15 -0.58 -22.68
CA LEU A 215 5.75 -0.99 -22.52
C LEU A 215 5.52 -2.41 -23.05
N ALA A 216 6.03 -2.71 -24.25
CA ALA A 216 5.92 -4.04 -24.85
C ALA A 216 6.58 -5.12 -23.97
N ARG A 217 7.79 -4.85 -23.46
CA ARG A 217 8.48 -5.78 -22.53
C ARG A 217 7.68 -5.98 -21.25
N ARG A 218 7.13 -4.91 -20.67
CA ARG A 218 6.29 -5.00 -19.46
C ARG A 218 5.02 -5.81 -19.71
N ARG A 219 4.41 -5.66 -20.88
CA ARG A 219 3.23 -6.44 -21.28
C ARG A 219 3.59 -7.91 -21.58
N ALA A 220 4.68 -8.17 -22.30
CA ALA A 220 5.11 -9.52 -22.65
C ALA A 220 5.58 -10.35 -21.44
N GLY A 221 6.19 -9.69 -20.45
CA GLY A 221 6.55 -10.34 -19.17
C GLY A 221 5.36 -10.71 -18.29
N ARG A 222 4.17 -10.26 -18.66
CA ARG A 222 2.92 -10.60 -17.98
C ARG A 222 2.32 -11.87 -18.56
N ARG A 223 2.89 -13.03 -18.24
CA ARG A 223 2.04 -14.23 -18.20
C ARG A 223 0.97 -13.96 -17.14
N PRO A 224 -0.31 -14.34 -17.39
CA PRO A 224 -1.31 -14.19 -16.35
C PRO A 224 -0.79 -14.89 -15.10
N SER A 225 -0.66 -14.12 -14.00
CA SER A 225 -0.24 -14.66 -12.73
C SER A 225 -1.21 -15.75 -12.29
N ASP A 226 -0.73 -16.77 -11.62
CA ASP A 226 -1.62 -17.71 -10.96
C ASP A 226 -2.49 -16.98 -9.96
N LEU A 227 -3.76 -17.34 -9.85
CA LEU A 227 -4.68 -16.80 -8.86
C LEU A 227 -4.77 -17.72 -7.65
N LEU A 228 -4.56 -17.17 -6.47
CA LEU A 228 -4.87 -17.79 -5.19
C LEU A 228 -6.09 -17.10 -4.60
N LEU A 229 -7.26 -17.69 -4.77
CA LEU A 229 -8.50 -17.20 -4.18
C LEU A 229 -8.58 -17.72 -2.75
N LEU A 230 -8.64 -16.81 -1.79
CA LEU A 230 -8.70 -17.14 -0.36
C LEU A 230 -10.10 -16.84 0.19
N ALA A 231 -10.79 -17.86 0.67
CA ALA A 231 -12.11 -17.74 1.28
C ALA A 231 -12.18 -18.45 2.64
N HIS A 232 -13.22 -18.18 3.42
CA HIS A 232 -13.39 -18.82 4.72
C HIS A 232 -13.63 -20.33 4.57
N GLY A 233 -14.57 -20.73 3.70
CA GLY A 233 -15.05 -22.11 3.60
C GLY A 233 -16.11 -22.47 4.66
N ARG A 234 -16.70 -23.68 4.53
CA ARG A 234 -17.55 -24.29 5.55
C ARG A 234 -16.70 -25.12 6.52
N ALA A 235 -17.30 -25.51 7.62
CA ALA A 235 -16.66 -26.43 8.56
C ALA A 235 -16.15 -27.70 7.84
N GLY A 236 -14.95 -28.17 8.21
CA GLY A 236 -14.31 -29.30 7.55
C GLY A 236 -13.68 -29.00 6.18
N GLY A 237 -13.46 -27.73 5.83
CA GLY A 237 -12.78 -27.35 4.58
C GLY A 237 -13.66 -27.52 3.33
N VAL A 238 -14.98 -27.54 3.47
CA VAL A 238 -15.89 -27.71 2.32
C VAL A 238 -16.08 -26.37 1.62
N ALA A 239 -15.84 -26.35 0.30
CA ALA A 239 -16.08 -25.19 -0.54
C ALA A 239 -17.58 -25.05 -0.86
N PRO A 240 -18.20 -23.87 -0.70
CA PRO A 240 -19.53 -23.58 -1.24
C PRO A 240 -19.55 -23.77 -2.77
N ALA A 241 -20.66 -24.30 -3.31
CA ALA A 241 -20.79 -24.60 -4.74
C ALA A 241 -20.57 -23.37 -5.65
N GLU A 242 -20.98 -22.20 -5.18
CA GLU A 242 -20.81 -20.94 -5.91
C GLU A 242 -19.33 -20.58 -6.09
N LEU A 243 -18.50 -20.84 -5.08
CA LEU A 243 -17.05 -20.62 -5.16
C LEU A 243 -16.39 -21.64 -6.08
N THR A 244 -16.75 -22.90 -5.98
CA THR A 244 -16.24 -23.95 -6.87
C THR A 244 -16.60 -23.64 -8.33
N SER A 245 -17.85 -23.28 -8.60
CA SER A 245 -18.31 -22.89 -9.93
C SER A 245 -17.58 -21.66 -10.48
N LEU A 246 -17.28 -20.68 -9.63
CA LEU A 246 -16.47 -19.50 -10.00
C LEU A 246 -15.04 -19.90 -10.37
N VAL A 247 -14.41 -20.76 -9.58
CA VAL A 247 -13.05 -21.27 -9.82
C VAL A 247 -12.97 -22.01 -11.14
N ASP A 248 -13.93 -22.92 -11.40
CA ASP A 248 -13.98 -23.71 -12.63
C ASP A 248 -14.16 -22.82 -13.86
N GLU A 249 -15.01 -21.80 -13.76
CA GLU A 249 -15.20 -20.84 -14.85
C GLU A 249 -13.95 -20.01 -15.11
N LEU A 250 -13.29 -19.53 -14.05
CA LEU A 250 -12.01 -18.80 -14.16
C LEU A 250 -10.92 -19.68 -14.76
N ALA A 251 -10.79 -20.93 -14.31
CA ALA A 251 -9.79 -21.87 -14.82
C ALA A 251 -9.98 -22.16 -16.32
N ARG A 252 -11.23 -22.23 -16.80
CA ARG A 252 -11.50 -22.39 -18.23
C ARG A 252 -11.20 -21.16 -19.07
N ARG A 253 -11.39 -19.95 -18.52
CA ARG A 253 -11.30 -18.69 -19.28
C ARG A 253 -9.95 -17.98 -19.13
N ARG A 254 -9.20 -18.32 -18.09
CA ARG A 254 -7.92 -17.68 -17.78
C ARG A 254 -6.77 -18.61 -18.21
N GLY A 255 -5.77 -18.06 -18.87
CA GLY A 255 -4.58 -18.82 -19.26
C GLY A 255 -3.62 -19.15 -18.11
N GLY A 256 -3.91 -18.69 -16.88
CA GLY A 256 -3.16 -18.97 -15.66
C GLY A 256 -3.91 -19.95 -14.74
N ARG A 257 -3.18 -20.55 -13.80
CA ARG A 257 -3.75 -21.46 -12.80
C ARG A 257 -4.62 -20.70 -11.80
N VAL A 258 -5.72 -21.33 -11.39
CA VAL A 258 -6.62 -20.81 -10.34
C VAL A 258 -6.69 -21.82 -9.20
N VAL A 259 -6.34 -21.39 -8.00
CA VAL A 259 -6.37 -22.21 -6.78
C VAL A 259 -7.33 -21.58 -5.79
N LEU A 260 -8.23 -22.36 -5.23
CA LEU A 260 -9.07 -21.97 -4.09
C LEU A 260 -8.45 -22.53 -2.81
N GLN A 261 -8.13 -21.63 -1.89
CA GLN A 261 -7.70 -21.99 -0.53
C GLN A 261 -8.79 -21.59 0.45
N LEU A 262 -9.17 -22.53 1.32
CA LEU A 262 -10.14 -22.28 2.39
C LEU A 262 -9.43 -22.21 3.73
N LEU A 263 -9.76 -21.20 4.55
CA LEU A 263 -9.18 -21.07 5.90
C LEU A 263 -9.58 -22.22 6.83
N THR A 264 -10.73 -22.86 6.56
CA THR A 264 -11.26 -23.99 7.36
C THR A 264 -10.68 -25.33 6.96
N ALA A 265 -9.89 -25.40 5.88
CA ALA A 265 -9.20 -26.64 5.46
C ALA A 265 -7.98 -26.91 6.34
N ALA A 266 -7.86 -28.12 6.87
CA ALA A 266 -6.78 -28.49 7.79
C ALA A 266 -5.38 -28.40 7.16
N ASP A 267 -5.26 -28.69 5.84
CA ASP A 267 -3.97 -28.82 5.17
C ASP A 267 -3.54 -27.59 4.35
N GLY A 268 -4.37 -26.55 4.29
CA GLY A 268 -4.18 -25.43 3.37
C GLY A 268 -4.16 -25.92 1.90
N ALA A 269 -4.21 -25.04 0.93
CA ALA A 269 -3.95 -25.43 -0.46
C ALA A 269 -2.51 -25.88 -0.59
N ALA A 270 -2.30 -27.13 -0.97
CA ALA A 270 -0.96 -27.62 -1.26
C ALA A 270 -0.32 -26.71 -2.31
N ALA A 271 0.86 -26.15 -1.99
CA ALA A 271 1.61 -25.44 -2.99
C ALA A 271 1.85 -26.40 -4.16
N PRO A 272 1.66 -25.95 -5.40
CA PRO A 272 1.98 -26.78 -6.55
C PRO A 272 3.43 -27.23 -6.45
N ALA A 273 3.70 -28.48 -6.80
CA ALA A 273 5.05 -28.93 -6.97
C ALA A 273 5.73 -28.00 -7.99
N ALA A 274 6.82 -27.37 -7.59
CA ALA A 274 7.56 -26.47 -8.46
C ALA A 274 8.28 -27.28 -9.53
N SER A 275 7.68 -27.41 -10.70
CA SER A 275 8.38 -27.83 -11.91
C SER A 275 8.76 -26.56 -12.68
N GLY A 276 9.96 -26.03 -12.41
CA GLY A 276 10.46 -24.81 -13.04
C GLY A 276 10.42 -23.56 -12.15
N GLU A 277 10.74 -22.41 -12.74
CA GLU A 277 10.71 -21.13 -12.06
C GLU A 277 9.26 -20.79 -11.65
N PRO A 278 8.98 -20.53 -10.35
CA PRO A 278 7.60 -20.35 -9.88
C PRO A 278 6.98 -19.12 -10.50
N ALA A 279 5.82 -19.29 -11.15
CA ALA A 279 5.05 -18.18 -11.70
C ALA A 279 4.57 -17.23 -10.58
N PRO A 280 4.47 -15.92 -10.82
CA PRO A 280 3.93 -15.00 -9.83
C PRO A 280 2.50 -15.36 -9.46
N ILE A 281 2.19 -15.29 -8.17
CA ILE A 281 0.84 -15.56 -7.63
C ILE A 281 0.17 -14.25 -7.21
N THR A 282 -1.07 -14.06 -7.63
CA THR A 282 -1.94 -13.01 -7.12
C THR A 282 -2.91 -13.59 -6.10
N LEU A 283 -2.69 -13.27 -4.82
CA LEU A 283 -3.61 -13.62 -3.73
C LEU A 283 -4.79 -12.66 -3.70
N VAL A 284 -5.98 -13.21 -3.84
CA VAL A 284 -7.26 -12.49 -3.82
C VAL A 284 -8.06 -12.91 -2.59
N PRO A 285 -8.12 -12.08 -1.53
CA PRO A 285 -8.94 -12.38 -0.36
C PRO A 285 -10.41 -12.11 -0.67
N LEU A 286 -11.22 -13.17 -0.73
CA LEU A 286 -12.66 -13.12 -1.01
C LEU A 286 -13.50 -12.83 0.23
N PHE A 287 -13.09 -11.83 1.01
CA PHE A 287 -13.80 -11.36 2.20
C PHE A 287 -14.52 -10.05 1.91
N LEU A 288 -15.69 -9.85 2.48
CA LEU A 288 -16.46 -8.63 2.28
C LEU A 288 -16.19 -7.57 3.35
N LEU A 289 -15.72 -7.98 4.52
CA LEU A 289 -15.47 -7.11 5.67
C LEU A 289 -14.10 -7.39 6.29
N PRO A 290 -13.46 -6.37 6.92
CA PRO A 290 -12.11 -6.47 7.50
C PRO A 290 -12.11 -7.11 8.89
N GLY A 291 -12.60 -8.35 9.01
CA GLY A 291 -12.55 -9.15 10.24
C GLY A 291 -11.16 -9.68 10.57
N GLU A 292 -11.06 -10.56 11.60
CA GLU A 292 -9.83 -11.24 12.03
C GLU A 292 -9.13 -11.95 10.87
N HIS A 293 -9.87 -12.64 10.03
CA HIS A 293 -9.34 -13.35 8.87
C HIS A 293 -8.57 -12.44 7.91
N VAL A 294 -9.11 -11.24 7.64
CA VAL A 294 -8.43 -10.27 6.75
C VAL A 294 -7.16 -9.73 7.38
N ARG A 295 -7.14 -9.55 8.71
CA ARG A 295 -6.01 -8.96 9.44
C ARG A 295 -4.88 -9.97 9.65
N HIS A 296 -5.21 -11.18 10.06
CA HIS A 296 -4.25 -12.19 10.49
C HIS A 296 -4.05 -13.31 9.48
N ASP A 297 -5.12 -14.00 9.06
CA ASP A 297 -4.99 -15.21 8.26
C ASP A 297 -4.55 -14.92 6.82
N VAL A 298 -5.05 -13.85 6.22
CA VAL A 298 -4.58 -13.42 4.88
C VAL A 298 -3.09 -13.11 4.88
N ALA A 299 -2.60 -12.49 5.97
CA ALA A 299 -1.18 -12.19 6.11
C ALA A 299 -0.35 -13.46 6.32
N ALA A 300 -0.84 -14.39 7.15
CA ALA A 300 -0.20 -15.67 7.43
C ALA A 300 -0.12 -16.55 6.18
N VAL A 301 -1.21 -16.67 5.42
CA VAL A 301 -1.23 -17.38 4.13
C VAL A 301 -0.22 -16.76 3.16
N ALA A 302 -0.22 -15.44 3.01
CA ALA A 302 0.72 -14.76 2.12
C ALA A 302 2.18 -15.00 2.54
N ALA A 303 2.47 -15.01 3.83
CA ALA A 303 3.80 -15.32 4.36
C ALA A 303 4.18 -16.78 4.08
N ALA A 304 3.28 -17.74 4.31
CA ALA A 304 3.51 -19.15 4.07
C ALA A 304 3.85 -19.45 2.59
N TRP A 305 3.14 -18.82 1.65
CA TRP A 305 3.43 -18.97 0.22
C TRP A 305 4.78 -18.36 -0.17
N ARG A 306 5.13 -17.18 0.37
CA ARG A 306 6.44 -16.55 0.14
C ARG A 306 7.58 -17.39 0.71
N HIS A 307 7.40 -17.98 1.88
CA HIS A 307 8.38 -18.91 2.48
C HIS A 307 8.66 -20.12 1.59
N ARG A 308 7.71 -20.53 0.78
CA ARG A 308 7.86 -21.61 -0.21
C ARG A 308 8.50 -21.13 -1.52
N GLY A 309 8.99 -19.89 -1.56
CA GLY A 309 9.69 -19.32 -2.73
C GLY A 309 8.77 -18.72 -3.81
N TRP A 310 7.45 -18.62 -3.57
CA TRP A 310 6.55 -18.06 -4.56
C TRP A 310 6.55 -16.54 -4.54
N PRO A 311 6.77 -15.85 -5.69
CA PRO A 311 6.57 -14.41 -5.80
C PRO A 311 5.08 -14.11 -5.66
N LEU A 312 4.65 -13.62 -4.48
CA LEU A 312 3.24 -13.42 -4.19
C LEU A 312 2.90 -11.93 -4.05
N ARG A 313 1.93 -11.49 -4.84
CA ARG A 313 1.25 -10.21 -4.73
C ARG A 313 -0.08 -10.38 -4.00
N ARG A 314 -0.31 -9.61 -2.94
CA ARG A 314 -1.58 -9.61 -2.22
C ARG A 314 -2.45 -8.43 -2.66
N LEU A 315 -3.69 -8.69 -3.06
CA LEU A 315 -4.70 -7.66 -3.28
C LEU A 315 -5.41 -7.26 -1.98
N PRO A 316 -6.06 -6.08 -1.95
CA PRO A 316 -7.04 -5.77 -0.91
C PRO A 316 -8.17 -6.82 -0.90
N PHE A 317 -8.82 -7.01 0.24
CA PHE A 317 -9.99 -7.88 0.33
C PHE A 317 -11.14 -7.35 -0.55
N LEU A 318 -11.97 -8.26 -1.05
CA LEU A 318 -13.01 -7.97 -2.06
C LEU A 318 -13.94 -6.81 -1.67
N GLY A 319 -14.37 -6.76 -0.42
CA GLY A 319 -15.25 -5.70 0.08
C GLY A 319 -14.62 -4.30 0.07
N ALA A 320 -13.29 -4.19 -0.08
CA ALA A 320 -12.60 -2.91 -0.25
C ALA A 320 -12.50 -2.48 -1.72
N TRP A 321 -12.92 -3.31 -2.68
CA TRP A 321 -12.82 -2.95 -4.09
C TRP A 321 -13.87 -1.89 -4.48
N PRO A 322 -13.47 -0.76 -5.08
CA PRO A 322 -14.40 0.31 -5.43
C PRO A 322 -15.54 -0.16 -6.35
N ALA A 323 -15.22 -1.01 -7.34
CA ALA A 323 -16.24 -1.55 -8.26
C ALA A 323 -17.25 -2.45 -7.53
N TRP A 324 -16.80 -3.23 -6.55
CA TRP A 324 -17.68 -4.06 -5.72
C TRP A 324 -18.61 -3.20 -4.85
N GLN A 325 -18.07 -2.20 -4.20
CA GLN A 325 -18.85 -1.26 -3.38
C GLN A 325 -19.85 -0.47 -4.22
N GLN A 326 -19.48 -0.09 -5.44
CA GLN A 326 -20.39 0.59 -6.36
C GLN A 326 -21.54 -0.33 -6.81
N ALA A 327 -21.25 -1.58 -7.15
CA ALA A 327 -22.29 -2.57 -7.51
C ALA A 327 -23.24 -2.82 -6.33
N LEU A 328 -22.72 -2.89 -5.11
CA LEU A 328 -23.53 -3.05 -3.91
C LEU A 328 -24.43 -1.81 -3.68
N ALA A 329 -23.88 -0.61 -3.78
CA ALA A 329 -24.65 0.63 -3.66
C ALA A 329 -25.79 0.70 -4.69
N GLN A 330 -25.49 0.31 -5.93
CA GLN A 330 -26.50 0.30 -7.00
C GLN A 330 -27.59 -0.75 -6.74
N ALA A 331 -27.24 -1.96 -6.32
CA ALA A 331 -28.22 -2.99 -5.98
C ALA A 331 -29.16 -2.58 -4.84
N LEU A 332 -28.61 -1.85 -3.84
CA LEU A 332 -29.41 -1.32 -2.74
C LEU A 332 -30.31 -0.14 -3.16
N ALA A 333 -29.82 0.72 -4.04
CA ALA A 333 -30.62 1.80 -4.61
C ALA A 333 -31.81 1.29 -5.43
N GLU A 334 -31.60 0.23 -6.22
CA GLU A 334 -32.68 -0.43 -6.98
C GLU A 334 -33.75 -1.02 -6.06
N ARG A 335 -33.35 -1.67 -4.95
CA ARG A 335 -34.31 -2.19 -3.97
C ARG A 335 -35.15 -1.06 -3.33
N ARG A 336 -34.51 0.07 -3.02
CA ARG A 336 -35.23 1.26 -2.51
C ARG A 336 -36.20 1.83 -3.54
N ALA A 337 -35.81 1.87 -4.81
CA ALA A 337 -36.68 2.33 -5.88
C ALA A 337 -37.93 1.42 -6.06
N MET A 338 -37.83 0.16 -5.64
CA MET A 338 -38.95 -0.79 -5.58
C MET A 338 -39.80 -0.67 -4.28
N GLY A 339 -39.51 0.31 -3.43
CA GLY A 339 -40.23 0.53 -2.17
C GLY A 339 -39.75 -0.35 -1.00
N HIS A 340 -38.64 -1.05 -1.13
CA HIS A 340 -38.05 -1.81 -0.03
C HIS A 340 -37.10 -0.96 0.81
N ASP A 341 -37.05 -1.23 2.11
CA ASP A 341 -36.02 -0.63 3.00
C ASP A 341 -34.95 -1.69 3.28
N PRO A 342 -33.79 -1.68 2.57
CA PRO A 342 -32.78 -2.70 2.72
C PRO A 342 -31.99 -2.54 4.02
N LEU A 343 -31.81 -3.64 4.75
CA LEU A 343 -30.96 -3.77 5.93
C LEU A 343 -29.81 -4.72 5.61
N LEU A 344 -28.57 -4.24 5.62
CA LEU A 344 -27.40 -5.10 5.44
C LEU A 344 -27.11 -5.86 6.75
N LEU A 345 -27.09 -7.17 6.66
CA LEU A 345 -26.74 -8.06 7.76
C LEU A 345 -25.41 -8.77 7.50
N HIS A 346 -24.58 -8.85 8.51
CA HIS A 346 -23.27 -9.50 8.44
C HIS A 346 -22.95 -10.30 9.70
N HIS A 347 -22.04 -11.25 9.61
CA HIS A 347 -21.51 -11.93 10.81
C HIS A 347 -20.85 -10.95 11.76
N PRO A 348 -20.95 -11.17 13.07
CA PRO A 348 -20.29 -10.33 14.07
C PRO A 348 -18.80 -10.16 13.77
N LEU A 349 -18.34 -8.95 13.88
CA LEU A 349 -16.96 -8.58 13.68
C LEU A 349 -16.40 -7.94 14.93
N SER A 350 -15.20 -8.29 15.30
CA SER A 350 -14.51 -7.73 16.45
C SER A 350 -13.47 -6.67 16.06
N GLY A 351 -13.24 -5.74 16.99
CA GLY A 351 -12.15 -4.79 16.94
C GLY A 351 -12.47 -3.46 16.24
N PRO A 352 -11.65 -2.44 16.48
CA PRO A 352 -11.93 -1.05 16.10
C PRO A 352 -11.94 -0.82 14.58
N LEU A 353 -11.19 -1.60 13.80
CA LEU A 353 -11.19 -1.49 12.34
C LEU A 353 -12.50 -1.99 11.73
N ALA A 354 -13.08 -3.05 12.30
CA ALA A 354 -14.37 -3.57 11.86
C ALA A 354 -15.49 -2.56 12.07
N HIS A 355 -15.55 -1.93 13.25
CA HIS A 355 -16.53 -0.88 13.54
C HIS A 355 -16.39 0.34 12.63
N ARG A 356 -15.15 0.83 12.42
CA ARG A 356 -14.90 1.97 11.52
C ARG A 356 -15.31 1.65 10.09
N HIS A 357 -15.02 0.45 9.63
CA HIS A 357 -15.39 0.02 8.27
C HIS A 357 -16.90 -0.11 8.12
N GLY A 358 -17.59 -0.73 9.08
CA GLY A 358 -19.04 -0.84 9.11
C GLY A 358 -19.72 0.53 9.10
N ALA A 359 -19.27 1.46 9.94
CA ALA A 359 -19.76 2.84 9.96
C ALA A 359 -19.50 3.59 8.63
N ALA A 360 -18.33 3.39 8.03
CA ALA A 360 -18.00 3.99 6.72
C ALA A 360 -18.88 3.37 5.61
N LEU A 361 -19.13 2.07 5.65
CA LEU A 361 -19.99 1.38 4.71
C LEU A 361 -21.43 1.88 4.81
N THR A 362 -21.98 1.97 6.02
CA THR A 362 -23.31 2.55 6.30
C THR A 362 -23.45 3.95 5.72
N ARG A 363 -22.49 4.84 6.01
CA ARG A 363 -22.51 6.21 5.45
C ARG A 363 -22.45 6.24 3.93
N ARG A 364 -21.62 5.38 3.35
CA ARG A 364 -21.41 5.34 1.89
C ARG A 364 -22.59 4.79 1.13
N LEU A 365 -23.21 3.73 1.67
CA LEU A 365 -24.33 3.04 1.05
C LEU A 365 -25.68 3.68 1.43
N GLY A 366 -25.69 4.50 2.48
CA GLY A 366 -26.90 5.09 3.05
C GLY A 366 -27.87 4.05 3.61
N VAL A 367 -27.42 2.83 3.92
CA VAL A 367 -28.21 1.70 4.38
C VAL A 367 -27.68 1.24 5.72
N PRO A 368 -28.53 0.98 6.74
CA PRO A 368 -28.09 0.40 7.99
C PRO A 368 -27.33 -0.91 7.77
N CYS A 369 -26.20 -1.06 8.47
CA CYS A 369 -25.37 -2.26 8.45
C CYS A 369 -25.28 -2.80 9.87
N ARG A 370 -25.75 -4.03 10.12
CA ARG A 370 -25.83 -4.62 11.47
C ARG A 370 -25.21 -6.00 11.52
N ALA A 371 -24.66 -6.31 12.68
CA ALA A 371 -24.21 -7.67 12.98
C ALA A 371 -25.43 -8.56 13.26
N TRP A 372 -25.41 -9.76 12.68
CA TRP A 372 -26.34 -10.84 13.01
C TRP A 372 -25.66 -11.75 14.03
N ASP A 373 -26.21 -11.87 15.20
CA ASP A 373 -25.61 -12.56 16.36
C ASP A 373 -25.83 -14.09 16.36
N GLY A 374 -26.57 -14.60 15.39
CA GLY A 374 -26.76 -16.04 15.25
C GLY A 374 -27.77 -16.65 16.22
N ALA A 375 -28.37 -15.84 17.08
CA ALA A 375 -29.52 -16.25 17.86
C ALA A 375 -30.76 -16.26 16.95
N ASP A 376 -31.23 -17.44 16.63
CA ASP A 376 -32.49 -17.82 16.03
C ASP A 376 -33.02 -17.10 14.77
N ALA A 377 -33.54 -17.88 13.83
CA ALA A 377 -34.38 -17.38 12.74
C ALA A 377 -35.53 -16.48 13.27
N ASP A 378 -35.99 -16.74 14.48
CA ASP A 378 -36.98 -15.93 15.20
C ASP A 378 -36.44 -14.54 15.61
N GLY A 379 -35.16 -14.36 15.91
CA GLY A 379 -34.57 -13.05 16.21
C GLY A 379 -34.49 -12.12 14.98
N ALA A 380 -34.29 -12.66 13.79
CA ALA A 380 -34.41 -11.92 12.54
C ALA A 380 -35.89 -11.56 12.25
N ALA A 381 -36.82 -12.48 12.56
CA ALA A 381 -38.26 -12.28 12.44
C ALA A 381 -38.79 -11.29 13.50
N ALA A 382 -38.37 -11.39 14.76
CA ALA A 382 -38.76 -10.46 15.82
C ALA A 382 -38.25 -9.03 15.59
N TYR A 383 -37.09 -8.90 14.93
CA TYR A 383 -36.59 -7.59 14.51
C TYR A 383 -37.42 -6.98 13.36
N MET A 384 -38.12 -7.82 12.61
CA MET A 384 -39.00 -7.45 11.50
C MET A 384 -40.40 -7.02 11.94
N GLU A 385 -40.84 -7.45 13.15
CA GLU A 385 -42.23 -7.19 13.63
C GLU A 385 -42.50 -5.73 14.07
N GLY A 386 -41.48 -4.89 14.20
CA GLY A 386 -41.64 -3.50 14.68
C GLY A 386 -41.47 -2.40 13.64
N GLN A 387 -41.13 -2.71 12.41
CA GLN A 387 -40.86 -1.71 11.35
C GLN A 387 -41.56 -2.06 10.04
N PRO A 388 -42.05 -1.09 9.26
CA PRO A 388 -42.60 -1.39 7.93
C PRO A 388 -41.48 -1.90 7.01
N SER A 389 -41.34 -3.23 6.98
CA SER A 389 -40.63 -4.03 6.00
C SER A 389 -39.16 -3.74 5.66
N PRO A 390 -38.20 -3.79 6.63
CA PRO A 390 -36.81 -3.88 6.21
C PRO A 390 -36.57 -5.24 5.51
N VAL A 391 -36.07 -5.19 4.27
CA VAL A 391 -35.68 -6.41 3.55
C VAL A 391 -34.25 -6.76 3.91
N PRO A 392 -33.99 -7.90 4.59
CA PRO A 392 -32.66 -8.29 4.96
C PRO A 392 -31.82 -8.61 3.71
N VAL A 393 -30.64 -8.04 3.62
CA VAL A 393 -29.67 -8.30 2.56
C VAL A 393 -28.42 -8.89 3.22
N PRO A 394 -28.17 -10.22 3.08
CA PRO A 394 -26.99 -10.82 3.65
C PRO A 394 -25.73 -10.31 2.96
N LEU A 395 -24.80 -9.76 3.73
CA LEU A 395 -23.47 -9.44 3.25
C LEU A 395 -22.60 -10.71 3.30
N ALA A 396 -22.97 -11.67 2.45
CA ALA A 396 -22.33 -12.96 2.31
C ALA A 396 -22.03 -13.23 0.84
N LEU A 397 -20.79 -13.62 0.55
CA LEU A 397 -20.33 -13.87 -0.82
C LEU A 397 -20.92 -15.16 -1.36
N ALA A 398 -20.87 -16.22 -0.58
CA ALA A 398 -21.38 -17.55 -0.90
C ALA A 398 -22.30 -18.07 0.22
N THR A 399 -22.99 -19.15 -0.01
CA THR A 399 -23.92 -19.77 0.94
C THR A 399 -23.23 -20.08 2.28
N ASN A 400 -23.81 -19.60 3.35
CA ASN A 400 -23.33 -19.76 4.73
C ASN A 400 -24.52 -19.72 5.72
N ARG A 401 -24.24 -19.85 7.02
CA ARG A 401 -25.27 -19.84 8.07
C ARG A 401 -26.19 -18.62 8.02
N LEU A 402 -25.64 -17.43 7.70
CA LEU A 402 -26.42 -16.20 7.58
C LEU A 402 -27.43 -16.27 6.44
N THR A 403 -26.99 -16.72 5.24
CA THR A 403 -27.88 -16.86 4.09
C THR A 403 -28.92 -17.95 4.29
N GLU A 404 -28.56 -19.04 4.97
CA GLU A 404 -29.45 -20.14 5.30
C GLU A 404 -30.52 -19.69 6.31
N ALA A 405 -30.13 -18.99 7.38
CA ALA A 405 -31.07 -18.47 8.38
C ALA A 405 -32.04 -17.42 7.81
N LEU A 406 -31.60 -16.61 6.88
CA LEU A 406 -32.43 -15.58 6.23
C LEU A 406 -33.20 -16.10 5.00
N ALA A 407 -33.04 -17.38 4.62
CA ALA A 407 -33.53 -17.93 3.36
C ALA A 407 -33.24 -17.02 2.15
N ALA A 408 -32.09 -16.35 2.18
CA ALA A 408 -31.72 -15.32 1.22
C ALA A 408 -30.50 -15.74 0.37
N SER A 409 -30.53 -15.35 -0.92
CA SER A 409 -29.46 -15.69 -1.86
C SER A 409 -28.16 -14.94 -1.56
N PRO A 410 -27.01 -15.63 -1.53
CA PRO A 410 -25.70 -14.98 -1.41
C PRO A 410 -25.39 -14.15 -2.67
N LEU A 411 -24.40 -13.25 -2.56
CA LEU A 411 -24.08 -12.30 -3.64
C LEU A 411 -23.59 -13.00 -4.91
N LEU A 412 -22.86 -14.13 -4.83
CA LEU A 412 -22.42 -14.87 -6.03
C LEU A 412 -23.52 -15.57 -6.80
N LEU A 413 -24.68 -15.81 -6.22
CA LEU A 413 -25.84 -16.31 -6.96
C LEU A 413 -26.56 -15.20 -7.74
N GLN A 414 -26.27 -13.93 -7.47
CA GLN A 414 -26.81 -12.80 -8.20
C GLN A 414 -25.92 -12.52 -9.43
N PRO A 415 -26.47 -12.55 -10.66
CA PRO A 415 -25.67 -12.43 -11.90
C PRO A 415 -24.78 -11.19 -11.94
N ARG A 416 -25.25 -10.07 -11.43
CA ARG A 416 -24.48 -8.80 -11.34
C ARG A 416 -23.16 -8.97 -10.62
N PHE A 417 -23.17 -9.54 -9.42
CA PHE A 417 -21.97 -9.69 -8.59
C PHE A 417 -21.04 -10.78 -9.12
N ARG A 418 -21.64 -11.87 -9.62
CA ARG A 418 -20.87 -12.95 -10.25
C ARG A 418 -20.13 -12.46 -11.50
N SER A 419 -20.83 -11.79 -12.43
CA SER A 419 -20.24 -11.27 -13.66
C SER A 419 -19.17 -10.22 -13.35
N LEU A 420 -19.46 -9.29 -12.43
CA LEU A 420 -18.49 -8.30 -12.00
C LEU A 420 -17.21 -8.96 -11.47
N LEU A 421 -17.33 -9.90 -10.52
CA LEU A 421 -16.16 -10.55 -9.92
C LEU A 421 -15.38 -11.33 -10.98
N LEU A 422 -16.06 -12.08 -11.82
CA LEU A 422 -15.44 -12.86 -12.90
C LEU A 422 -14.66 -11.95 -13.87
N GLU A 423 -15.28 -10.88 -14.37
CA GLU A 423 -14.60 -9.92 -15.26
C GLU A 423 -13.37 -9.30 -14.59
N GLN A 424 -13.53 -8.95 -13.32
CA GLN A 424 -12.48 -8.32 -12.58
C GLN A 424 -11.27 -9.27 -12.38
N LEU A 425 -11.52 -10.54 -12.07
CA LEU A 425 -10.50 -11.57 -11.91
C LEU A 425 -9.84 -11.96 -13.24
N LEU A 426 -10.57 -11.98 -14.34
CA LEU A 426 -10.04 -12.23 -15.68
C LEU A 426 -9.12 -11.10 -16.17
N ARG A 427 -9.34 -9.87 -15.72
CA ARG A 427 -8.49 -8.71 -16.06
C ARG A 427 -7.21 -8.60 -15.22
N LEU A 428 -7.03 -9.44 -14.20
CA LEU A 428 -5.81 -9.46 -13.43
C LEU A 428 -4.64 -9.95 -14.29
N PRO A 429 -3.45 -9.33 -14.18
CA PRO A 429 -2.27 -9.73 -14.93
C PRO A 429 -1.79 -11.11 -14.57
#